data_06115df625af1803cfaee5a399a8fcbb
#
_entry.id   06115df625af1803cfaee5a399a8fcbb
#
_cell.length_a   1.000
_cell.length_b   1.000
_cell.length_c   1.000
_cell.angle_alpha   90.00
_cell.angle_beta   90.00
_cell.angle_gamma   90.00
#
_symmetry.space_group_name_H-M   'P 1'
#
loop_
_entity.id
_entity.type
_entity.pdbx_description
1 polymer ?
#
loop_
_entity_poly.entity_id
_entity_poly.type
_entity_poly.pdbx_seq_one_letter_code
_entity_poly.pdbx_strand_id
1 'polypeptide(L)'
;GYSNIRLSASVGGVFSDGNSLDEAVSKADKLMYQAKTKKDTVVTDGHESVVGEPQKQEILIVDDSNINREILSEMLGNEYIIHEAASGEECIDLLSQYGTGISLVLLDIIMPEMDGFEVLDYMAEHHWIDDIPVIMISSEDSASSIRKAYEFGVSDYISRPFDSRVVYQRVFNTIKLYAKQRRLISLVSDQMYEKDKNNRMMISILSQIVEFRNGESGSHVVNIKRITELLLDRLPMRTNKYTVSGTEQLLIPMAAAVSYTHLRAHET
;
A
#
# COMPACT_ATOMS: atom_id res chain seq x y z
N GLY A 1 -19.03 -23.00 6.47
CA GLY A 1 -18.95 -21.71 7.16
C GLY A 1 -17.54 -21.18 7.10
N TYR A 2 -17.30 -20.19 6.25
CA TYR A 2 -16.03 -19.47 6.26
C TYR A 2 -16.22 -18.33 7.25
N SER A 3 -15.53 -18.43 8.40
CA SER A 3 -15.47 -17.37 9.38
C SER A 3 -14.76 -16.15 8.79
N ASN A 4 -15.36 -14.97 8.94
CA ASN A 4 -14.73 -13.70 8.65
C ASN A 4 -13.35 -13.65 9.32
N ILE A 5 -12.30 -13.48 8.54
CA ILE A 5 -10.96 -13.26 9.08
C ILE A 5 -10.95 -11.82 9.60
N ARG A 6 -11.13 -11.64 10.91
CA ARG A 6 -10.90 -10.36 11.57
C ARG A 6 -9.40 -10.12 11.64
N LEU A 7 -8.97 -9.04 11.03
CA LEU A 7 -7.63 -8.49 11.24
C LEU A 7 -7.65 -7.72 12.55
N SER A 8 -6.79 -8.08 13.48
CA SER A 8 -6.60 -7.34 14.72
C SER A 8 -5.23 -6.69 14.73
N ALA A 9 -5.19 -5.39 15.04
CA ALA A 9 -3.96 -4.65 15.25
C ALA A 9 -3.93 -4.12 16.67
N SER A 10 -2.77 -4.22 17.31
CA SER A 10 -2.56 -3.65 18.64
C SER A 10 -1.44 -2.62 18.54
N VAL A 11 -1.72 -1.39 18.95
CA VAL A 11 -0.78 -0.27 18.84
C VAL A 11 -0.57 0.35 20.21
N GLY A 12 0.69 0.59 20.57
CA GLY A 12 1.08 1.36 21.75
C GLY A 12 1.71 2.69 21.29
N GLY A 13 1.21 3.82 21.78
CA GLY A 13 1.70 5.15 21.44
C GLY A 13 1.98 5.99 22.68
N VAL A 14 3.06 6.77 22.65
CA VAL A 14 3.47 7.71 23.71
C VAL A 14 3.79 9.04 23.11
N PHE A 15 3.29 10.13 23.71
CA PHE A 15 3.75 11.48 23.41
C PHE A 15 5.02 11.75 24.21
N SER A 16 6.10 12.22 23.55
CA SER A 16 7.35 12.57 24.20
C SER A 16 7.29 14.03 24.68
N ASP A 17 6.91 14.24 25.93
CA ASP A 17 6.89 15.55 26.59
C ASP A 17 8.25 15.86 27.27
N GLY A 18 9.34 15.79 26.49
CA GLY A 18 10.67 16.13 26.99
C GLY A 18 11.40 15.03 27.76
N ASN A 19 10.84 13.83 27.86
CA ASN A 19 11.50 12.65 28.42
C ASN A 19 12.55 12.09 27.44
N SER A 20 13.51 11.31 27.97
CA SER A 20 14.51 10.66 27.12
C SER A 20 13.85 9.70 26.11
N LEU A 21 14.43 9.57 24.93
CA LEU A 21 13.92 8.68 23.87
C LEU A 21 13.79 7.23 24.39
N ASP A 22 14.73 6.78 25.20
CA ASP A 22 14.74 5.40 25.77
C ASP A 22 13.56 5.18 26.72
N GLU A 23 13.18 6.18 27.52
CA GLU A 23 12.02 6.10 28.41
C GLU A 23 10.72 6.10 27.61
N ALA A 24 10.62 6.92 26.55
CA ALA A 24 9.46 6.95 25.67
C ALA A 24 9.28 5.61 24.94
N VAL A 25 10.34 5.02 24.42
CA VAL A 25 10.32 3.71 23.74
C VAL A 25 9.92 2.60 24.72
N SER A 26 10.52 2.57 25.92
CA SER A 26 10.17 1.57 26.96
C SER A 26 8.71 1.65 27.39
N LYS A 27 8.16 2.87 27.45
CA LYS A 27 6.75 3.10 27.78
C LYS A 27 5.80 2.69 26.64
N ALA A 28 6.16 3.01 25.40
CA ALA A 28 5.43 2.59 24.22
C ALA A 28 5.36 1.04 24.10
N ASP A 29 6.47 0.34 24.38
CA ASP A 29 6.52 -1.12 24.40
C ASP A 29 5.59 -1.73 25.45
N LYS A 30 5.51 -1.15 26.65
CA LYS A 30 4.58 -1.61 27.69
C LYS A 30 3.12 -1.42 27.25
N LEU A 31 2.80 -0.27 26.64
CA LEU A 31 1.45 0.03 26.16
C LEU A 31 1.07 -0.89 24.97
N MET A 32 2.01 -1.18 24.08
CA MET A 32 1.81 -2.15 23.00
C MET A 32 1.54 -3.56 23.56
N TYR A 33 2.25 -3.98 24.62
CA TYR A 33 2.01 -5.26 25.27
C TYR A 33 0.62 -5.33 25.92
N GLN A 34 0.17 -4.25 26.55
CA GLN A 34 -1.19 -4.13 27.09
C GLN A 34 -2.24 -4.18 25.98
N ALA A 35 -1.99 -3.50 24.84
CA ALA A 35 -2.86 -3.57 23.69
C ALA A 35 -2.97 -4.99 23.12
N LYS A 36 -1.88 -5.75 23.08
CA LYS A 36 -1.87 -7.16 22.62
C LYS A 36 -2.73 -8.09 23.47
N THR A 37 -2.85 -7.84 24.77
CA THR A 37 -3.70 -8.68 25.65
C THR A 37 -5.19 -8.46 25.42
N LYS A 38 -5.59 -7.30 24.88
CA LYS A 38 -6.99 -6.91 24.69
C LYS A 38 -7.51 -7.02 23.26
N LYS A 39 -6.72 -7.48 22.29
CA LYS A 39 -7.03 -7.53 20.84
C LYS A 39 -7.78 -6.29 20.32
N ASP A 40 -7.40 -5.78 19.16
CA ASP A 40 -8.02 -4.61 18.50
C ASP A 40 -8.07 -3.34 19.38
N THR A 41 -7.01 -3.07 20.12
CA THR A 41 -6.94 -1.94 21.04
C THR A 41 -5.72 -1.07 20.76
N VAL A 42 -5.92 0.25 20.70
CA VAL A 42 -4.85 1.26 20.76
C VAL A 42 -4.75 1.74 22.21
N VAL A 43 -3.58 1.59 22.82
CA VAL A 43 -3.32 2.09 24.17
C VAL A 43 -2.33 3.24 24.07
N THR A 44 -2.75 4.43 24.51
CA THR A 44 -1.91 5.62 24.59
C THR A 44 -1.79 6.08 26.03
N ASP A 45 -0.80 6.94 26.31
CA ASP A 45 -0.57 7.52 27.62
C ASP A 45 -1.76 8.41 28.02
N GLY A 46 -2.73 7.83 28.70
CA GLY A 46 -3.92 8.55 29.21
C GLY A 46 -5.28 8.18 28.61
N HIS A 47 -5.32 7.45 27.50
CA HIS A 47 -6.58 6.98 26.92
C HIS A 47 -6.44 5.60 26.26
N GLU A 48 -7.34 4.67 26.63
CA GLU A 48 -7.59 3.45 25.84
C GLU A 48 -8.62 3.81 24.74
N SER A 49 -8.20 3.80 23.49
CA SER A 49 -9.12 3.84 22.36
C SER A 49 -9.23 2.42 21.79
N VAL A 50 -10.44 1.88 21.80
CA VAL A 50 -10.74 0.70 20.99
C VAL A 50 -10.57 1.14 19.54
N VAL A 51 -9.72 0.44 18.77
CA VAL A 51 -9.65 0.65 17.32
C VAL A 51 -11.08 0.46 16.81
N GLY A 52 -11.64 1.51 16.21
CA GLY A 52 -13.04 1.61 15.84
C GLY A 52 -13.53 0.36 15.12
N GLU A 53 -14.85 0.20 15.11
CA GLU A 53 -15.54 -0.81 14.30
C GLU A 53 -14.86 -0.91 12.93
N PRO A 54 -14.71 -2.13 12.35
CA PRO A 54 -14.08 -2.29 11.05
C PRO A 54 -14.73 -1.30 10.10
N GLN A 55 -13.96 -0.31 9.64
CA GLN A 55 -14.48 0.73 8.75
C GLN A 55 -15.13 0.02 7.57
N LYS A 56 -16.44 0.26 7.38
CA LYS A 56 -17.15 -0.32 6.23
C LYS A 56 -16.41 0.11 4.97
N GLN A 57 -16.25 -0.82 4.06
CA GLN A 57 -15.61 -0.53 2.78
C GLN A 57 -16.53 0.33 1.93
N GLU A 58 -15.95 1.21 1.13
CA GLU A 58 -16.64 2.18 0.31
C GLU A 58 -16.76 1.68 -1.13
N ILE A 59 -17.95 1.72 -1.68
CA ILE A 59 -18.26 1.30 -3.05
C ILE A 59 -18.81 2.51 -3.80
N LEU A 60 -18.31 2.74 -4.99
CA LEU A 60 -18.85 3.74 -5.92
C LEU A 60 -19.73 3.04 -6.96
N ILE A 61 -21.00 3.43 -7.03
CA ILE A 61 -21.98 2.96 -8.01
C ILE A 61 -22.15 4.06 -9.06
N VAL A 62 -21.90 3.73 -10.33
CA VAL A 62 -21.95 4.63 -11.46
C VAL A 62 -22.94 4.13 -12.48
N ASP A 63 -24.05 4.81 -12.65
CA ASP A 63 -25.15 4.45 -13.56
C ASP A 63 -26.02 5.69 -13.81
N ASP A 64 -26.42 5.98 -15.03
CA ASP A 64 -27.25 7.14 -15.33
C ASP A 64 -28.69 7.00 -14.83
N SER A 65 -29.16 5.77 -14.65
CA SER A 65 -30.48 5.45 -14.12
C SER A 65 -30.53 5.51 -12.60
N ASN A 66 -31.28 6.44 -12.03
CA ASN A 66 -31.54 6.53 -10.60
C ASN A 66 -32.09 5.23 -10.01
N ILE A 67 -32.98 4.54 -10.75
CA ILE A 67 -33.60 3.29 -10.31
C ILE A 67 -32.52 2.20 -10.12
N ASN A 68 -31.57 2.09 -11.04
CA ASN A 68 -30.51 1.11 -10.96
C ASN A 68 -29.58 1.39 -9.76
N ARG A 69 -29.24 2.68 -9.54
CA ARG A 69 -28.44 3.07 -8.36
C ARG A 69 -29.15 2.75 -7.06
N GLU A 70 -30.46 3.06 -6.94
CA GLU A 70 -31.26 2.73 -5.77
C GLU A 70 -31.31 1.22 -5.51
N ILE A 71 -31.51 0.40 -6.54
CA ILE A 71 -31.55 -1.07 -6.41
C ILE A 71 -30.20 -1.59 -5.90
N LEU A 72 -29.08 -1.14 -6.47
CA LEU A 72 -27.75 -1.58 -6.06
C LEU A 72 -27.40 -1.06 -4.66
N SER A 73 -27.78 0.17 -4.35
CA SER A 73 -27.60 0.77 -3.02
C SER A 73 -28.40 0.02 -1.93
N GLU A 74 -29.61 -0.41 -2.24
CA GLU A 74 -30.42 -1.22 -1.31
C GLU A 74 -29.78 -2.61 -1.09
N MET A 75 -29.25 -3.24 -2.15
CA MET A 75 -28.61 -4.55 -2.07
C MET A 75 -27.32 -4.54 -1.24
N LEU A 76 -26.54 -3.45 -1.30
CA LEU A 76 -25.18 -3.39 -0.75
C LEU A 76 -25.03 -2.50 0.48
N GLY A 77 -25.92 -1.54 0.68
CA GLY A 77 -25.80 -0.48 1.71
C GLY A 77 -25.81 -0.98 3.16
N ASN A 78 -26.29 -2.19 3.42
CA ASN A 78 -26.24 -2.76 4.76
C ASN A 78 -24.79 -3.04 5.22
N GLU A 79 -23.92 -3.44 4.31
CA GLU A 79 -22.55 -3.87 4.63
C GLU A 79 -21.47 -2.89 4.17
N TYR A 80 -21.77 -2.04 3.18
CA TYR A 80 -20.85 -1.10 2.55
C TYR A 80 -21.34 0.35 2.72
N ILE A 81 -20.41 1.30 2.61
CA ILE A 81 -20.73 2.71 2.41
C ILE A 81 -20.86 2.91 0.90
N ILE A 82 -21.99 3.48 0.48
CA ILE A 82 -22.27 3.65 -0.94
C ILE A 82 -22.08 5.13 -1.32
N HIS A 83 -21.29 5.35 -2.36
CA HIS A 83 -21.22 6.59 -3.11
C HIS A 83 -21.91 6.38 -4.45
N GLU A 84 -22.61 7.37 -4.94
CA GLU A 84 -23.34 7.29 -6.21
C GLU A 84 -22.86 8.36 -7.16
N ALA A 85 -22.72 8.01 -8.44
CA ALA A 85 -22.46 8.91 -9.53
C ALA A 85 -23.50 8.67 -10.65
N ALA A 86 -24.05 9.73 -11.20
CA ALA A 86 -25.05 9.67 -12.26
C ALA A 86 -24.42 9.79 -13.67
N SER A 87 -23.12 10.01 -13.77
CA SER A 87 -22.37 10.13 -15.02
C SER A 87 -20.92 9.70 -14.88
N GLY A 88 -20.24 9.50 -16.00
CA GLY A 88 -18.79 9.21 -16.01
C GLY A 88 -17.96 10.36 -15.44
N GLU A 89 -18.35 11.60 -15.70
CA GLU A 89 -17.65 12.78 -15.15
C GLU A 89 -17.76 12.85 -13.62
N GLU A 90 -18.96 12.65 -13.06
CA GLU A 90 -19.14 12.60 -11.61
C GLU A 90 -18.36 11.45 -10.97
N CYS A 91 -18.25 10.31 -11.66
CA CYS A 91 -17.41 9.20 -11.25
C CYS A 91 -15.94 9.63 -11.11
N ILE A 92 -15.40 10.34 -12.11
CA ILE A 92 -14.01 10.82 -12.09
C ILE A 92 -13.79 11.82 -10.96
N ASP A 93 -14.75 12.72 -10.73
CA ASP A 93 -14.67 13.70 -9.63
C ASP A 93 -14.61 12.99 -8.26
N LEU A 94 -15.49 12.00 -8.05
CA LEU A 94 -15.49 11.22 -6.82
C LEU A 94 -14.21 10.38 -6.65
N LEU A 95 -13.72 9.75 -7.72
CA LEU A 95 -12.44 9.03 -7.68
C LEU A 95 -11.27 9.97 -7.39
N SER A 96 -11.28 11.19 -7.92
CA SER A 96 -10.26 12.20 -7.62
C SER A 96 -10.30 12.65 -6.15
N GLN A 97 -11.50 12.69 -5.56
CA GLN A 97 -11.70 13.11 -4.17
C GLN A 97 -11.33 12.01 -3.17
N TYR A 98 -11.77 10.77 -3.42
CA TYR A 98 -11.64 9.66 -2.47
C TYR A 98 -10.42 8.76 -2.76
N GLY A 99 -9.97 8.71 -4.01
CA GLY A 99 -8.82 7.88 -4.44
C GLY A 99 -8.96 6.42 -4.00
N THR A 100 -7.91 5.88 -3.41
CA THR A 100 -7.87 4.49 -2.90
C THR A 100 -8.75 4.24 -1.67
N GLY A 101 -9.49 5.23 -1.17
CA GLY A 101 -10.57 5.05 -0.20
C GLY A 101 -11.73 4.23 -0.78
N ILE A 102 -12.00 4.42 -2.09
CA ILE A 102 -12.96 3.56 -2.81
C ILE A 102 -12.38 2.14 -2.94
N SER A 103 -13.13 1.18 -2.44
CA SER A 103 -12.73 -0.23 -2.42
C SER A 103 -13.14 -0.99 -3.68
N LEU A 104 -14.16 -0.50 -4.41
CA LEU A 104 -14.67 -1.07 -5.64
C LEU A 104 -15.56 -0.08 -6.38
N VAL A 105 -15.52 -0.10 -7.71
CA VAL A 105 -16.43 0.64 -8.59
C VAL A 105 -17.36 -0.34 -9.29
N LEU A 106 -18.68 -0.09 -9.22
CA LEU A 106 -19.69 -0.70 -10.06
C LEU A 106 -20.01 0.28 -11.17
N LEU A 107 -19.69 -0.03 -12.42
CA LEU A 107 -19.69 0.92 -13.54
C LEU A 107 -20.60 0.43 -14.65
N ASP A 108 -21.62 1.22 -14.98
CA ASP A 108 -22.43 0.98 -16.19
C ASP A 108 -21.61 1.25 -17.45
N ILE A 109 -21.84 0.46 -18.47
CA ILE A 109 -21.21 0.64 -19.80
C ILE A 109 -21.85 1.81 -20.52
N ILE A 110 -23.19 1.86 -20.55
CA ILE A 110 -23.94 2.76 -21.40
C ILE A 110 -24.42 3.96 -20.57
N MET A 111 -23.72 5.05 -20.68
CA MET A 111 -24.08 6.32 -20.06
C MET A 111 -24.00 7.46 -21.10
N PRO A 112 -24.82 8.53 -20.95
CA PRO A 112 -24.72 9.73 -21.79
C PRO A 112 -23.35 10.43 -21.59
N GLU A 113 -22.91 11.13 -22.62
CA GLU A 113 -21.71 11.98 -22.65
C GLU A 113 -20.39 11.21 -22.49
N MET A 114 -20.15 10.58 -21.35
CA MET A 114 -18.99 9.75 -21.06
C MET A 114 -19.43 8.33 -20.74
N ASP A 115 -19.10 7.38 -21.61
CA ASP A 115 -19.44 5.97 -21.41
C ASP A 115 -18.49 5.26 -20.41
N GLY A 116 -18.87 4.03 -19.98
CA GLY A 116 -18.07 3.29 -19.02
C GLY A 116 -16.67 2.91 -19.52
N PHE A 117 -16.47 2.79 -20.84
CA PHE A 117 -15.14 2.52 -21.38
C PHE A 117 -14.24 3.76 -21.36
N GLU A 118 -14.81 4.95 -21.59
CA GLU A 118 -14.08 6.21 -21.46
C GLU A 118 -13.66 6.48 -20.01
N VAL A 119 -14.50 6.09 -19.04
CA VAL A 119 -14.13 6.11 -17.61
C VAL A 119 -12.96 5.17 -17.34
N LEU A 120 -12.98 3.92 -17.89
CA LEU A 120 -11.88 2.98 -17.74
C LEU A 120 -10.58 3.47 -18.37
N ASP A 121 -10.63 4.09 -19.55
CA ASP A 121 -9.47 4.72 -20.19
C ASP A 121 -8.85 5.79 -19.27
N TYR A 122 -9.68 6.65 -18.68
CA TYR A 122 -9.23 7.67 -17.75
C TYR A 122 -8.61 7.05 -16.48
N MET A 123 -9.23 6.00 -15.93
CA MET A 123 -8.70 5.28 -14.77
C MET A 123 -7.35 4.62 -15.08
N ALA A 124 -7.17 4.10 -16.31
CA ALA A 124 -5.91 3.49 -16.75
C ALA A 124 -4.80 4.53 -16.91
N GLU A 125 -5.08 5.69 -17.52
CA GLU A 125 -4.13 6.79 -17.67
C GLU A 125 -3.63 7.32 -16.31
N HIS A 126 -4.49 7.29 -15.28
CA HIS A 126 -4.16 7.74 -13.92
C HIS A 126 -3.73 6.61 -12.99
N HIS A 127 -3.52 5.39 -13.50
CA HIS A 127 -3.15 4.20 -12.74
C HIS A 127 -4.13 3.81 -11.62
N TRP A 128 -5.37 4.26 -11.66
CA TRP A 128 -6.37 3.92 -10.64
C TRP A 128 -6.89 2.50 -10.79
N ILE A 129 -6.93 1.98 -12.01
CA ILE A 129 -7.41 0.63 -12.29
C ILE A 129 -6.52 -0.46 -11.67
N ASP A 130 -5.24 -0.14 -11.40
CA ASP A 130 -4.29 -1.06 -10.75
C ASP A 130 -4.65 -1.29 -9.28
N ASP A 131 -5.21 -0.26 -8.63
CA ASP A 131 -5.49 -0.25 -7.19
C ASP A 131 -6.99 -0.38 -6.86
N ILE A 132 -7.89 0.05 -7.75
CA ILE A 132 -9.34 0.08 -7.52
C ILE A 132 -10.01 -0.91 -8.49
N PRO A 133 -10.54 -2.03 -7.99
CA PRO A 133 -11.24 -2.99 -8.84
C PRO A 133 -12.52 -2.39 -9.41
N VAL A 134 -12.77 -2.70 -10.68
CA VAL A 134 -13.99 -2.31 -11.38
C VAL A 134 -14.78 -3.54 -11.77
N ILE A 135 -16.08 -3.53 -11.49
CA ILE A 135 -17.05 -4.49 -12.02
C ILE A 135 -17.94 -3.73 -12.99
N MET A 136 -17.90 -4.14 -14.26
CA MET A 136 -18.78 -3.54 -15.27
C MET A 136 -20.19 -4.09 -15.16
N ILE A 137 -21.16 -3.22 -15.40
CA ILE A 137 -22.59 -3.57 -15.43
C ILE A 137 -23.12 -3.26 -16.83
N SER A 138 -23.95 -4.15 -17.38
CA SER A 138 -24.58 -3.88 -18.68
C SER A 138 -25.86 -4.67 -18.88
N SER A 139 -26.73 -4.13 -19.72
CA SER A 139 -27.86 -4.84 -20.33
C SER A 139 -27.49 -5.57 -21.62
N GLU A 140 -26.30 -5.29 -22.19
CA GLU A 140 -25.81 -5.93 -23.41
C GLU A 140 -24.92 -7.15 -23.07
N ASP A 141 -25.43 -8.35 -23.32
CA ASP A 141 -24.67 -9.60 -23.18
C ASP A 141 -23.88 -9.92 -24.47
N SER A 142 -23.41 -8.91 -25.21
CA SER A 142 -22.61 -9.20 -26.41
C SER A 142 -21.21 -9.69 -25.98
N ALA A 143 -20.78 -10.82 -26.55
CA ALA A 143 -19.46 -11.38 -26.28
C ALA A 143 -18.32 -10.39 -26.63
N SER A 144 -18.57 -9.44 -27.52
CA SER A 144 -17.63 -8.37 -27.89
C SER A 144 -17.45 -7.35 -26.76
N SER A 145 -18.54 -6.86 -26.15
CA SER A 145 -18.49 -5.88 -25.06
C SER A 145 -17.86 -6.49 -23.81
N ILE A 146 -18.20 -7.73 -23.49
CA ILE A 146 -17.57 -8.46 -22.37
C ILE A 146 -16.07 -8.63 -22.61
N ARG A 147 -15.64 -9.04 -23.81
CA ARG A 147 -14.22 -9.18 -24.13
C ARG A 147 -13.48 -7.86 -24.01
N LYS A 148 -14.06 -6.79 -24.58
CA LYS A 148 -13.49 -5.45 -24.49
C LYS A 148 -13.32 -5.02 -23.04
N ALA A 149 -14.31 -5.24 -22.17
CA ALA A 149 -14.20 -4.92 -20.74
C ALA A 149 -13.00 -5.63 -20.08
N TYR A 150 -12.82 -6.92 -20.31
CA TYR A 150 -11.67 -7.64 -19.74
C TYR A 150 -10.31 -7.19 -20.34
N GLU A 151 -10.27 -6.76 -21.61
CA GLU A 151 -9.05 -6.18 -22.21
C GLU A 151 -8.64 -4.86 -21.52
N PHE A 152 -9.61 -4.11 -21.00
CA PHE A 152 -9.37 -2.91 -20.16
C PHE A 152 -8.95 -3.23 -18.72
N GLY A 153 -8.96 -4.51 -18.31
CA GLY A 153 -8.50 -4.93 -16.99
C GLY A 153 -9.57 -4.90 -15.90
N VAL A 154 -10.87 -4.89 -16.28
CA VAL A 154 -11.94 -4.99 -15.27
C VAL A 154 -11.87 -6.31 -14.53
N SER A 155 -12.26 -6.28 -13.26
CA SER A 155 -12.18 -7.45 -12.38
C SER A 155 -13.30 -8.44 -12.63
N ASP A 156 -14.48 -7.97 -13.03
CA ASP A 156 -15.66 -8.81 -13.30
C ASP A 156 -16.72 -8.04 -14.11
N TYR A 157 -17.78 -8.75 -14.49
CA TYR A 157 -18.89 -8.25 -15.29
C TYR A 157 -20.22 -8.77 -14.74
N ILE A 158 -21.23 -7.92 -14.65
CA ILE A 158 -22.58 -8.26 -14.19
C ILE A 158 -23.61 -7.86 -15.24
N SER A 159 -24.40 -8.84 -15.70
CA SER A 159 -25.52 -8.58 -16.62
C SER A 159 -26.81 -8.21 -15.88
N ARG A 160 -27.63 -7.41 -16.56
CA ARG A 160 -29.01 -7.13 -16.12
C ARG A 160 -29.98 -8.18 -16.70
N PRO A 161 -31.07 -8.56 -15.98
CA PRO A 161 -31.52 -8.03 -14.70
C PRO A 161 -30.67 -8.51 -13.52
N PHE A 162 -30.61 -7.70 -12.46
CA PHE A 162 -29.81 -8.00 -11.27
C PHE A 162 -30.38 -9.17 -10.46
N ASP A 163 -29.53 -10.16 -10.19
CA ASP A 163 -29.77 -11.11 -9.10
C ASP A 163 -28.99 -10.65 -7.87
N SER A 164 -29.72 -10.33 -6.78
CA SER A 164 -29.10 -9.75 -5.58
C SER A 164 -28.02 -10.64 -4.96
N ARG A 165 -28.16 -11.97 -5.04
CA ARG A 165 -27.16 -12.90 -4.52
C ARG A 165 -25.90 -12.91 -5.39
N VAL A 166 -26.08 -12.84 -6.72
CA VAL A 166 -24.96 -12.80 -7.67
C VAL A 166 -24.19 -11.50 -7.52
N VAL A 167 -24.87 -10.36 -7.49
CA VAL A 167 -24.26 -9.03 -7.27
C VAL A 167 -23.46 -9.02 -5.97
N TYR A 168 -24.11 -9.36 -4.85
CA TYR A 168 -23.46 -9.42 -3.57
C TYR A 168 -22.23 -10.33 -3.56
N GLN A 169 -22.34 -11.53 -4.10
CA GLN A 169 -21.24 -12.49 -4.09
C GLN A 169 -20.05 -12.04 -4.94
N ARG A 170 -20.29 -11.42 -6.10
CA ARG A 170 -19.24 -10.88 -6.97
C ARG A 170 -18.52 -9.71 -6.31
N VAL A 171 -19.26 -8.75 -5.77
CA VAL A 171 -18.73 -7.62 -5.02
C VAL A 171 -17.88 -8.10 -3.85
N PHE A 172 -18.44 -8.98 -3.00
CA PHE A 172 -17.75 -9.53 -1.85
C PHE A 172 -16.43 -10.26 -2.23
N ASN A 173 -16.48 -11.11 -3.25
CA ASN A 173 -15.32 -11.88 -3.69
C ASN A 173 -14.22 -10.95 -4.26
N THR A 174 -14.60 -9.98 -5.07
CA THR A 174 -13.67 -9.01 -5.67
C THR A 174 -12.99 -8.18 -4.59
N ILE A 175 -13.76 -7.58 -3.69
CA ILE A 175 -13.22 -6.78 -2.57
C ILE A 175 -12.28 -7.63 -1.70
N LYS A 176 -12.68 -8.86 -1.37
CA LYS A 176 -11.87 -9.80 -0.58
C LYS A 176 -10.55 -10.15 -1.26
N LEU A 177 -10.57 -10.37 -2.58
CA LEU A 177 -9.39 -10.68 -3.37
C LEU A 177 -8.40 -9.51 -3.34
N TYR A 178 -8.86 -8.31 -3.63
CA TYR A 178 -8.03 -7.11 -3.65
C TYR A 178 -7.51 -6.73 -2.26
N ALA A 179 -8.32 -6.88 -1.21
CA ALA A 179 -7.86 -6.69 0.16
C ALA A 179 -6.73 -7.66 0.53
N LYS A 180 -6.85 -8.93 0.11
CA LYS A 180 -5.78 -9.93 0.30
C LYS A 180 -4.52 -9.57 -0.48
N GLN A 181 -4.65 -9.13 -1.72
CA GLN A 181 -3.53 -8.71 -2.56
C GLN A 181 -2.79 -7.50 -1.94
N ARG A 182 -3.51 -6.45 -1.55
CA ARG A 182 -2.92 -5.27 -0.87
C ARG A 182 -2.18 -5.68 0.41
N ARG A 183 -2.77 -6.58 1.20
CA ARG A 183 -2.11 -7.09 2.40
C ARG A 183 -0.82 -7.84 2.09
N LEU A 184 -0.79 -8.66 1.04
CA LEU A 184 0.43 -9.37 0.63
C LEU A 184 1.52 -8.40 0.18
N ILE A 185 1.17 -7.38 -0.59
CA ILE A 185 2.11 -6.33 -1.02
C ILE A 185 2.70 -5.61 0.20
N SER A 186 1.86 -5.22 1.17
CA SER A 186 2.33 -4.58 2.41
C SER A 186 3.29 -5.50 3.18
N LEU A 187 2.95 -6.78 3.37
CA LEU A 187 3.81 -7.72 4.06
C LEU A 187 5.17 -7.93 3.36
N VAL A 188 5.17 -7.98 2.03
CA VAL A 188 6.42 -8.09 1.26
C VAL A 188 7.26 -6.82 1.42
N SER A 189 6.65 -5.64 1.35
CA SER A 189 7.34 -4.36 1.56
C SER A 189 7.94 -4.27 2.96
N ASP A 190 7.21 -4.67 3.98
CA ASP A 190 7.69 -4.70 5.38
C ASP A 190 8.86 -5.67 5.54
N GLN A 191 8.77 -6.86 4.93
CA GLN A 191 9.87 -7.84 4.94
C GLN A 191 11.12 -7.32 4.22
N MET A 192 10.94 -6.64 3.09
CA MET A 192 12.06 -6.02 2.35
C MET A 192 12.72 -4.94 3.20
N TYR A 193 11.95 -4.08 3.84
CA TYR A 193 12.47 -3.05 4.75
C TYR A 193 13.25 -3.65 5.93
N GLU A 194 12.70 -4.65 6.61
CA GLU A 194 13.39 -5.32 7.71
C GLU A 194 14.66 -6.04 7.26
N LYS A 195 14.65 -6.68 6.10
CA LYS A 195 15.83 -7.30 5.51
C LYS A 195 16.92 -6.27 5.21
N ASP A 196 16.57 -5.12 4.66
CA ASP A 196 17.51 -4.03 4.39
C ASP A 196 18.11 -3.48 5.68
N LYS A 197 17.29 -3.27 6.70
CA LYS A 197 17.72 -2.82 8.02
C LYS A 197 18.70 -3.82 8.66
N ASN A 198 18.38 -5.11 8.60
CA ASN A 198 19.24 -6.16 9.12
C ASN A 198 20.58 -6.25 8.36
N ASN A 199 20.56 -6.11 7.04
CA ASN A 199 21.76 -6.08 6.23
C ASN A 199 22.66 -4.87 6.60
N ARG A 200 22.07 -3.70 6.77
CA ARG A 200 22.82 -2.49 7.21
C ARG A 200 23.44 -2.69 8.60
N MET A 201 22.67 -3.26 9.52
CA MET A 201 23.19 -3.56 10.88
C MET A 201 24.34 -4.56 10.82
N MET A 202 24.21 -5.66 10.06
CA MET A 202 25.24 -6.67 9.91
C MET A 202 26.54 -6.07 9.35
N ILE A 203 26.44 -5.24 8.32
CA ILE A 203 27.59 -4.55 7.73
C ILE A 203 28.24 -3.60 8.74
N SER A 204 27.44 -2.89 9.53
CA SER A 204 27.95 -2.01 10.58
C SER A 204 28.74 -2.79 11.63
N ILE A 205 28.20 -3.93 12.08
CA ILE A 205 28.87 -4.80 13.05
C ILE A 205 30.16 -5.39 12.47
N LEU A 206 30.13 -5.89 11.24
CA LEU A 206 31.32 -6.42 10.58
C LEU A 206 32.40 -5.35 10.41
N SER A 207 32.01 -4.13 10.05
CA SER A 207 32.93 -2.99 9.98
C SER A 207 33.59 -2.70 11.33
N GLN A 208 32.81 -2.72 12.43
CA GLN A 208 33.34 -2.52 13.77
C GLN A 208 34.30 -3.63 14.21
N ILE A 209 33.98 -4.91 13.89
CA ILE A 209 34.88 -6.05 14.20
C ILE A 209 36.21 -5.94 13.47
N VAL A 210 36.18 -5.57 12.19
CA VAL A 210 37.40 -5.38 11.39
C VAL A 210 38.25 -4.26 11.95
N GLU A 211 37.61 -3.15 12.35
CA GLU A 211 38.29 -2.02 12.97
C GLU A 211 38.92 -2.36 14.32
N PHE A 212 38.19 -3.06 15.18
CA PHE A 212 38.72 -3.49 16.50
C PHE A 212 39.96 -4.36 16.36
N ARG A 213 40.02 -5.19 15.29
CA ARG A 213 41.17 -6.08 15.05
C ARG A 213 42.41 -5.28 14.60
N ASN A 214 42.25 -4.15 13.96
CA ASN A 214 43.35 -3.37 13.36
C ASN A 214 43.82 -2.19 14.25
N GLY A 215 43.26 -1.99 15.44
CA GLY A 215 43.72 -0.99 16.42
C GLY A 215 43.51 0.48 16.01
N GLU A 216 42.81 0.74 14.91
CA GLU A 216 42.48 2.11 14.46
C GLU A 216 41.06 2.51 14.82
N SER A 217 40.87 3.79 15.09
CA SER A 217 39.57 4.32 15.51
C SER A 217 38.53 4.19 14.39
N GLY A 218 37.36 3.65 14.72
CA GLY A 218 36.21 3.40 13.85
C GLY A 218 35.64 4.57 13.06
N SER A 219 36.27 5.73 13.17
CA SER A 219 35.92 6.90 12.38
C SER A 219 36.26 6.81 10.90
N HIS A 220 37.29 6.00 10.52
CA HIS A 220 37.76 5.93 9.13
C HIS A 220 36.77 5.22 8.21
N VAL A 221 36.24 4.06 8.59
CA VAL A 221 35.30 3.29 7.78
C VAL A 221 33.98 4.01 7.62
N VAL A 222 33.49 4.64 8.70
CA VAL A 222 32.32 5.50 8.66
C VAL A 222 32.51 6.70 7.72
N ASN A 223 33.69 7.32 7.75
CA ASN A 223 34.02 8.45 6.88
C ASN A 223 34.11 8.05 5.42
N ILE A 224 34.74 6.90 5.09
CA ILE A 224 34.79 6.38 3.70
C ILE A 224 33.40 6.12 3.18
N LYS A 225 32.55 5.44 3.93
CA LYS A 225 31.16 5.22 3.58
C LYS A 225 30.44 6.52 3.27
N ARG A 226 30.54 7.51 4.17
CA ARG A 226 29.88 8.80 4.01
C ARG A 226 30.39 9.62 2.83
N ILE A 227 31.72 9.60 2.58
CA ILE A 227 32.32 10.25 1.42
C ILE A 227 31.83 9.59 0.13
N THR A 228 31.76 8.26 0.09
CA THR A 228 31.27 7.51 -1.08
C THR A 228 29.79 7.79 -1.35
N GLU A 229 28.95 7.85 -0.31
CA GLU A 229 27.55 8.25 -0.42
C GLU A 229 27.42 9.67 -1.03
N LEU A 230 28.16 10.64 -0.50
CA LEU A 230 28.15 12.01 -1.01
C LEU A 230 28.66 12.13 -2.46
N LEU A 231 29.62 11.30 -2.87
CA LEU A 231 30.11 11.26 -4.25
C LEU A 231 29.06 10.68 -5.19
N LEU A 232 28.38 9.60 -4.79
CA LEU A 232 27.34 8.98 -5.58
C LEU A 232 26.10 9.88 -5.74
N ASP A 233 25.71 10.61 -4.71
CA ASP A 233 24.62 11.59 -4.78
C ASP A 233 24.94 12.76 -5.74
N ARG A 234 26.23 13.15 -5.83
CA ARG A 234 26.67 14.24 -6.71
C ARG A 234 26.99 13.81 -8.14
N LEU A 235 27.21 12.52 -8.38
CA LEU A 235 27.60 11.98 -9.67
C LEU A 235 26.56 12.27 -10.79
N PRO A 236 25.25 12.05 -10.59
CA PRO A 236 24.22 12.33 -11.59
C PRO A 236 24.11 13.83 -11.95
N MET A 237 24.52 14.71 -11.02
CA MET A 237 24.49 16.17 -11.26
C MET A 237 25.64 16.64 -12.13
N ARG A 238 26.72 15.83 -12.27
CA ARG A 238 27.94 16.19 -12.98
C ARG A 238 28.11 15.50 -14.31
N THR A 239 27.52 14.32 -14.50
CA THR A 239 27.64 13.55 -15.73
C THR A 239 26.47 12.59 -15.95
N ASN A 240 26.01 12.49 -17.20
CA ASN A 240 25.00 11.52 -17.62
C ASN A 240 25.64 10.21 -18.13
N LYS A 241 26.96 10.06 -17.99
CA LYS A 241 27.69 8.90 -18.51
C LYS A 241 27.45 7.63 -17.69
N TYR A 242 27.12 7.78 -16.42
CA TYR A 242 26.90 6.67 -15.49
C TYR A 242 25.54 6.81 -14.84
N THR A 243 24.71 5.78 -14.99
CA THR A 243 23.44 5.62 -14.27
C THR A 243 23.68 4.67 -13.12
N VAL A 244 23.53 5.14 -11.89
CA VAL A 244 23.66 4.33 -10.68
C VAL A 244 22.25 3.99 -10.21
N SER A 245 21.92 2.70 -10.20
CA SER A 245 20.63 2.22 -9.68
C SER A 245 20.52 2.43 -8.17
N GLY A 246 19.30 2.47 -7.63
CA GLY A 246 19.09 2.60 -6.18
C GLY A 246 19.77 1.50 -5.36
N THR A 247 19.88 0.29 -5.91
CA THR A 247 20.61 -0.83 -5.29
C THR A 247 22.13 -0.58 -5.28
N GLU A 248 22.69 -0.06 -6.36
CA GLU A 248 24.11 0.27 -6.45
C GLU A 248 24.48 1.44 -5.54
N GLN A 249 23.64 2.47 -5.43
CA GLN A 249 23.82 3.56 -4.47
C GLN A 249 23.93 3.06 -3.02
N LEU A 250 23.32 1.96 -2.72
CA LEU A 250 23.35 1.34 -1.40
C LEU A 250 24.57 0.44 -1.20
N LEU A 251 24.94 -0.34 -2.23
CA LEU A 251 26.00 -1.34 -2.15
C LEU A 251 27.41 -0.76 -2.30
N ILE A 252 27.60 0.24 -3.16
CA ILE A 252 28.93 0.81 -3.45
C ILE A 252 29.58 1.43 -2.20
N PRO A 253 28.89 2.26 -1.37
CA PRO A 253 29.49 2.80 -0.14
C PRO A 253 29.86 1.72 0.88
N MET A 254 29.10 0.63 0.92
CA MET A 254 29.37 -0.51 1.78
C MET A 254 30.59 -1.31 1.30
N ALA A 255 30.66 -1.56 -0.01
CA ALA A 255 31.80 -2.24 -0.62
C ALA A 255 33.07 -1.41 -0.49
N ALA A 256 33.03 -0.10 -0.65
CA ALA A 256 34.15 0.79 -0.44
C ALA A 256 34.70 0.73 0.98
N ALA A 257 33.79 0.74 1.97
CA ALA A 257 34.16 0.62 3.38
C ALA A 257 34.87 -0.72 3.70
N VAL A 258 34.35 -1.84 3.16
CA VAL A 258 34.93 -3.19 3.38
C VAL A 258 36.26 -3.36 2.61
N SER A 259 36.34 -2.89 1.37
CA SER A 259 37.53 -3.01 0.52
C SER A 259 38.73 -2.28 1.10
N TYR A 260 38.52 -1.11 1.71
CA TYR A 260 39.60 -0.34 2.34
C TYR A 260 40.25 -1.11 3.51
N THR A 261 39.44 -1.76 4.35
CA THR A 261 39.95 -2.56 5.47
C THR A 261 40.73 -3.80 5.00
N HIS A 262 40.31 -4.38 3.88
CA HIS A 262 40.96 -5.55 3.30
C HIS A 262 42.31 -5.19 2.63
N LEU A 263 42.40 -4.10 1.87
CA LEU A 263 43.62 -3.65 1.22
C LEU A 263 44.69 -3.30 2.26
N ARG A 264 44.33 -2.64 3.32
CA ARG A 264 45.29 -2.24 4.36
C ARG A 264 45.76 -3.42 5.22
N ALA A 265 44.96 -4.46 5.40
CA ALA A 265 45.38 -5.68 6.08
C ALA A 265 46.50 -6.45 5.33
N HIS A 266 46.70 -6.16 4.04
CA HIS A 266 47.76 -6.71 3.22
C HIS A 266 49.04 -5.86 3.17
N GLU A 267 48.99 -4.60 3.63
CA GLU A 267 50.16 -3.69 3.68
C GLU A 267 50.94 -3.75 5.01
N THR A 268 50.44 -4.44 6.00
CA THR A 268 51.08 -4.70 7.31
C THR A 268 51.43 -6.16 7.44
#